data_265b3a0484ffc247a9a63f2b391c2025
#
_entry.id   265b3a0484ffc247a9a63f2b391c2025
#
_cell.length_a   1.000
_cell.length_b   1.000
_cell.length_c   1.000
_cell.angle_alpha   90.00
_cell.angle_beta   90.00
_cell.angle_gamma   90.00
#
_symmetry.space_group_name_H-M   'P 1'
#
loop_
_entity.id
_entity.type
_entity.pdbx_description
1 polymer ?
#
loop_
_entity_poly.entity_id
_entity_poly.type
_entity_poly.pdbx_seq_one_letter_code
_entity_poly.pdbx_strand_id
1 'polypeptide(L)'
;MLPGYGSVPIAQGIKLDNDAPMLVLGIETTCDETAAAVVERQRDGSGRILSNIVRSQTTEHARFGGVVPEIAARAHVDPLDGIVGQAMKDAKTDFAQLSAVAAAAGPGLIGGVIVGLTTAKAIAMVHDTPLIAVNHLEAHALTPRLTCALAFPYCLFLASGGHTQIVAVVGVGQYVRLGTTVDDAMGEAFDKIAKMLSLPYPGGPEVERAAESGNPKRFAFPRPMLGRPDANFSLSGLKTAVRNEASRMIPLEPQDISDLCASFQAAVLESTADRLSVGLRLFHEKFGPPRALVAAGGVAANRAIRGALQDVAAKAQTTLIIPPPALCTDNGAMIAWAGAERMALGMTDTMDAPPRARWLLDANATAPAGYAKTRAGF
;
A
#
# COMPACT_ATOMS: atom_id res chain seq x y z
N MET A 1 -6.00 31.94 -2.67
CA MET A 1 -7.04 31.40 -3.57
C MET A 1 -6.43 30.21 -4.30
N LEU A 2 -6.87 28.99 -3.97
CA LEU A 2 -6.45 27.78 -4.69
C LEU A 2 -7.22 27.72 -6.02
N PRO A 3 -6.62 27.29 -7.14
CA PRO A 3 -7.33 27.15 -8.41
C PRO A 3 -8.42 26.09 -8.29
N GLY A 4 -9.64 26.43 -8.76
CA GLY A 4 -10.82 25.59 -8.68
C GLY A 4 -10.62 24.27 -9.40
N TYR A 5 -10.86 23.17 -8.69
CA TYR A 5 -11.04 21.84 -9.25
C TYR A 5 -12.35 21.84 -10.05
N GLY A 6 -12.25 21.58 -11.35
CA GLY A 6 -13.42 21.37 -12.20
C GLY A 6 -14.30 20.26 -11.63
N SER A 7 -15.56 20.56 -11.41
CA SER A 7 -16.58 19.60 -11.01
C SER A 7 -16.70 18.51 -12.08
N VAL A 8 -16.37 17.25 -11.69
CA VAL A 8 -16.71 16.07 -12.49
C VAL A 8 -18.25 15.98 -12.52
N PRO A 9 -18.89 15.79 -13.70
CA PRO A 9 -20.35 15.72 -13.76
C PRO A 9 -20.88 14.56 -12.92
N ILE A 10 -21.78 14.84 -12.02
CA ILE A 10 -22.56 13.85 -11.27
C ILE A 10 -23.39 13.07 -12.30
N ALA A 11 -23.20 11.75 -12.39
CA ALA A 11 -24.06 10.88 -13.14
C ALA A 11 -25.49 11.05 -12.61
N GLN A 12 -26.40 11.54 -13.47
CA GLN A 12 -27.80 11.72 -13.12
C GLN A 12 -28.45 10.36 -12.85
N GLY A 13 -28.98 10.14 -11.65
CA GLY A 13 -29.96 9.10 -11.43
C GLY A 13 -29.79 8.16 -10.25
N ILE A 14 -28.70 8.23 -9.47
CA ILE A 14 -28.56 7.34 -8.30
C ILE A 14 -29.42 7.92 -7.15
N LYS A 15 -30.60 7.35 -6.91
CA LYS A 15 -31.33 7.53 -5.66
C LYS A 15 -30.59 6.75 -4.57
N LEU A 16 -29.61 7.38 -3.91
CA LEU A 16 -29.13 6.88 -2.63
C LEU A 16 -30.35 6.96 -1.68
N ASP A 17 -30.79 5.81 -1.20
CA ASP A 17 -31.64 5.79 -0.03
C ASP A 17 -30.79 6.32 1.13
N ASN A 18 -30.97 7.61 1.43
CA ASN A 18 -30.17 8.29 2.45
C ASN A 18 -30.34 7.66 3.84
N ASP A 19 -31.19 6.66 3.99
CA ASP A 19 -31.56 6.04 5.25
C ASP A 19 -30.92 4.67 5.53
N ALA A 20 -30.39 3.97 4.53
CA ALA A 20 -29.75 2.66 4.69
C ALA A 20 -28.20 2.79 4.75
N PRO A 21 -27.51 1.87 5.47
CA PRO A 21 -26.06 1.77 5.38
C PRO A 21 -25.63 1.37 3.97
N MET A 22 -24.44 1.82 3.52
CA MET A 22 -23.89 1.45 2.22
C MET A 22 -23.14 0.14 2.32
N LEU A 23 -23.49 -0.84 1.45
CA LEU A 23 -22.78 -2.11 1.29
C LEU A 23 -21.93 -2.05 0.01
N VAL A 24 -20.64 -2.21 0.13
CA VAL A 24 -19.72 -2.15 -0.99
C VAL A 24 -18.91 -3.44 -1.08
N LEU A 25 -18.95 -4.08 -2.26
CA LEU A 25 -18.05 -5.16 -2.62
C LEU A 25 -16.74 -4.56 -3.12
N GLY A 26 -15.60 -4.98 -2.57
CA GLY A 26 -14.26 -4.59 -3.01
C GLY A 26 -13.49 -5.77 -3.59
N ILE A 27 -12.81 -5.57 -4.71
CA ILE A 27 -11.98 -6.57 -5.40
C ILE A 27 -10.56 -6.04 -5.53
N GLU A 28 -9.58 -6.85 -5.07
CA GLU A 28 -8.15 -6.57 -5.16
C GLU A 28 -7.42 -7.68 -5.90
N THR A 29 -6.65 -7.29 -6.95
CA THR A 29 -5.85 -8.20 -7.78
C THR A 29 -4.62 -7.51 -8.38
N THR A 30 -4.08 -6.49 -7.71
CA THR A 30 -3.02 -5.64 -8.30
C THR A 30 -1.64 -6.26 -8.28
N CYS A 31 -1.37 -7.21 -7.37
CA CYS A 31 -0.04 -7.83 -7.20
C CYS A 31 -0.12 -9.35 -7.15
N ASP A 32 0.05 -9.95 -5.98
CA ASP A 32 0.07 -11.40 -5.76
C ASP A 32 -0.98 -11.89 -4.75
N GLU A 33 -1.89 -11.02 -4.31
CA GLU A 33 -3.09 -11.36 -3.58
C GLU A 33 -4.32 -11.28 -4.48
N THR A 34 -5.16 -12.33 -4.45
CA THR A 34 -6.52 -12.30 -4.98
C THR A 34 -7.47 -12.13 -3.81
N ALA A 35 -8.19 -11.02 -3.73
CA ALA A 35 -9.05 -10.76 -2.60
C ALA A 35 -10.39 -10.14 -2.99
N ALA A 36 -11.42 -10.47 -2.20
CA ALA A 36 -12.70 -9.80 -2.23
C ALA A 36 -13.25 -9.64 -0.81
N ALA A 37 -13.98 -8.55 -0.59
CA ALA A 37 -14.57 -8.25 0.70
C ALA A 37 -15.87 -7.48 0.54
N VAL A 38 -16.75 -7.58 1.54
CA VAL A 38 -17.92 -6.70 1.68
C VAL A 38 -17.73 -5.85 2.92
N VAL A 39 -17.85 -4.55 2.75
CA VAL A 39 -17.77 -3.57 3.83
C VAL A 39 -19.09 -2.79 3.90
N GLU A 40 -19.54 -2.57 5.12
CA GLU A 40 -20.67 -1.73 5.44
C GLU A 40 -20.17 -0.38 5.94
N ARG A 41 -20.64 0.72 5.34
CA ARG A 41 -20.39 2.09 5.82
C ARG A 41 -21.69 2.67 6.37
N GLN A 42 -21.65 3.04 7.65
CA GLN A 42 -22.75 3.67 8.35
C GLN A 42 -22.86 5.17 7.97
N ARG A 43 -24.00 5.79 8.29
CA ARG A 43 -24.24 7.22 8.07
C ARG A 43 -23.30 8.14 8.83
N ASP A 44 -22.91 7.74 10.03
CA ASP A 44 -21.95 8.49 10.86
C ASP A 44 -20.52 8.42 10.35
N GLY A 45 -20.30 7.70 9.22
CA GLY A 45 -18.99 7.50 8.62
C GLY A 45 -18.18 6.36 9.24
N SER A 46 -18.74 5.64 10.21
CA SER A 46 -18.11 4.42 10.73
C SER A 46 -18.26 3.26 9.73
N GLY A 47 -17.31 2.31 9.78
CA GLY A 47 -17.28 1.17 8.89
C GLY A 47 -17.24 -0.16 9.63
N ARG A 48 -17.76 -1.19 8.98
CA ARG A 48 -17.69 -2.58 9.46
C ARG A 48 -17.34 -3.52 8.32
N ILE A 49 -16.34 -4.36 8.53
CA ILE A 49 -16.00 -5.43 7.60
C ILE A 49 -16.98 -6.58 7.83
N LEU A 50 -17.77 -6.93 6.83
CA LEU A 50 -18.72 -8.06 6.88
C LEU A 50 -18.04 -9.35 6.43
N SER A 51 -17.13 -9.26 5.47
CA SER A 51 -16.28 -10.36 4.99
C SER A 51 -14.98 -9.80 4.43
N ASN A 52 -13.92 -10.61 4.45
CA ASN A 52 -12.65 -10.27 3.80
C ASN A 52 -11.90 -11.57 3.48
N ILE A 53 -11.98 -12.01 2.24
CA ILE A 53 -11.38 -13.26 1.74
C ILE A 53 -10.13 -12.88 0.97
N VAL A 54 -8.98 -13.42 1.37
CA VAL A 54 -7.68 -13.17 0.75
C VAL A 54 -7.02 -14.51 0.43
N ARG A 55 -6.55 -14.66 -0.80
CA ARG A 55 -5.71 -15.77 -1.24
C ARG A 55 -4.39 -15.22 -1.76
N SER A 56 -3.29 -15.52 -1.07
CA SER A 56 -1.95 -15.15 -1.51
C SER A 56 -1.39 -16.19 -2.48
N GLN A 57 -0.60 -15.70 -3.43
CA GLN A 57 0.14 -16.49 -4.42
C GLN A 57 1.61 -16.67 -4.02
N THR A 58 1.94 -16.51 -2.74
CA THR A 58 3.32 -16.61 -2.23
C THR A 58 3.96 -17.95 -2.62
N THR A 59 3.21 -19.05 -2.56
CA THR A 59 3.71 -20.38 -2.92
C THR A 59 4.06 -20.48 -4.40
N GLU A 60 3.26 -19.89 -5.28
CA GLU A 60 3.45 -19.88 -6.73
C GLU A 60 4.72 -19.09 -7.12
N HIS A 61 5.04 -18.04 -6.35
CA HIS A 61 6.16 -17.14 -6.60
C HIS A 61 7.45 -17.51 -5.86
N ALA A 62 7.39 -18.28 -4.78
CA ALA A 62 8.54 -18.63 -3.93
C ALA A 62 9.71 -19.20 -4.73
N ARG A 63 9.47 -20.11 -5.70
CA ARG A 63 10.49 -20.72 -6.54
C ARG A 63 11.26 -19.73 -7.44
N PHE A 64 10.69 -18.54 -7.69
CA PHE A 64 11.31 -17.50 -8.50
C PHE A 64 12.01 -16.44 -7.63
N GLY A 65 11.77 -16.48 -6.31
CA GLY A 65 12.30 -15.50 -5.34
C GLY A 65 11.74 -14.09 -5.55
N GLY A 66 10.47 -14.00 -5.97
CA GLY A 66 9.75 -12.75 -6.20
C GLY A 66 8.59 -12.92 -7.18
N VAL A 67 7.70 -11.93 -7.23
CA VAL A 67 6.49 -11.97 -8.07
C VAL A 67 6.84 -11.97 -9.56
N VAL A 68 6.23 -12.91 -10.31
CA VAL A 68 6.34 -13.00 -11.77
C VAL A 68 5.02 -12.53 -12.37
N PRO A 69 4.98 -11.38 -13.09
CA PRO A 69 3.73 -10.72 -13.51
C PRO A 69 2.77 -11.60 -14.31
N GLU A 70 3.27 -12.40 -15.26
CA GLU A 70 2.41 -13.28 -16.05
C GLU A 70 1.80 -14.43 -15.23
N ILE A 71 2.57 -14.97 -14.28
CA ILE A 71 2.09 -16.02 -13.38
C ILE A 71 1.01 -15.42 -12.47
N ALA A 72 1.28 -14.25 -11.88
CA ALA A 72 0.32 -13.54 -11.04
C ALA A 72 -1.01 -13.29 -11.77
N ALA A 73 -0.95 -12.74 -12.99
CA ALA A 73 -2.15 -12.46 -13.79
C ALA A 73 -3.01 -13.71 -14.01
N ARG A 74 -2.41 -14.85 -14.35
CA ARG A 74 -3.13 -16.11 -14.56
C ARG A 74 -3.69 -16.69 -13.27
N ALA A 75 -2.91 -16.60 -12.17
CA ALA A 75 -3.31 -17.12 -10.87
C ALA A 75 -4.48 -16.36 -10.23
N HIS A 76 -4.83 -15.17 -10.71
CA HIS A 76 -6.05 -14.45 -10.29
C HIS A 76 -7.32 -15.01 -10.96
N VAL A 77 -7.23 -15.51 -12.19
CA VAL A 77 -8.41 -15.84 -13.00
C VAL A 77 -9.23 -16.95 -12.36
N ASP A 78 -8.58 -18.07 -12.03
CA ASP A 78 -9.28 -19.26 -11.54
C ASP A 78 -9.98 -19.09 -10.17
N PRO A 79 -9.36 -18.40 -9.16
CA PRO A 79 -9.97 -18.34 -7.83
C PRO A 79 -10.95 -17.17 -7.65
N LEU A 80 -10.95 -16.15 -8.53
CA LEU A 80 -11.60 -14.87 -8.23
C LEU A 80 -13.11 -14.99 -8.07
N ASP A 81 -13.78 -15.76 -8.93
CA ASP A 81 -15.24 -15.95 -8.84
C ASP A 81 -15.63 -16.66 -7.54
N GLY A 82 -14.88 -17.69 -7.16
CA GLY A 82 -15.06 -18.40 -5.89
C GLY A 82 -14.81 -17.50 -4.67
N ILE A 83 -13.78 -16.64 -4.72
CA ILE A 83 -13.45 -15.67 -3.66
C ILE A 83 -14.55 -14.61 -3.52
N VAL A 84 -15.05 -14.07 -4.63
CA VAL A 84 -16.18 -13.13 -4.63
C VAL A 84 -17.45 -13.81 -4.07
N GLY A 85 -17.78 -15.02 -4.56
CA GLY A 85 -18.93 -15.78 -4.06
C GLY A 85 -18.82 -16.07 -2.57
N GLN A 86 -17.64 -16.42 -2.07
CA GLN A 86 -17.41 -16.65 -0.65
C GLN A 86 -17.54 -15.35 0.17
N ALA A 87 -17.03 -14.23 -0.33
CA ALA A 87 -17.14 -12.94 0.34
C ALA A 87 -18.61 -12.51 0.48
N MET A 88 -19.43 -12.67 -0.56
CA MET A 88 -20.86 -12.39 -0.53
C MET A 88 -21.60 -13.29 0.46
N LYS A 89 -21.30 -14.58 0.44
CA LYS A 89 -21.89 -15.58 1.36
C LYS A 89 -21.57 -15.28 2.82
N ASP A 90 -20.31 -14.98 3.13
CA ASP A 90 -19.87 -14.70 4.51
C ASP A 90 -20.45 -13.39 5.03
N ALA A 91 -20.63 -12.40 4.14
CA ALA A 91 -21.33 -11.17 4.43
C ALA A 91 -22.86 -11.35 4.57
N LYS A 92 -23.39 -12.50 4.19
CA LYS A 92 -24.85 -12.80 4.19
C LYS A 92 -25.64 -11.74 3.40
N THR A 93 -25.13 -11.37 2.24
CA THR A 93 -25.75 -10.36 1.37
C THR A 93 -25.81 -10.84 -0.08
N ASP A 94 -26.77 -10.34 -0.83
CA ASP A 94 -26.94 -10.60 -2.26
C ASP A 94 -26.39 -9.43 -3.08
N PHE A 95 -26.00 -9.70 -4.34
CA PHE A 95 -25.50 -8.63 -5.24
C PHE A 95 -26.47 -7.49 -5.44
N ALA A 96 -27.78 -7.78 -5.43
CA ALA A 96 -28.83 -6.74 -5.56
C ALA A 96 -28.91 -5.77 -4.36
N GLN A 97 -28.29 -6.12 -3.22
CA GLN A 97 -28.23 -5.28 -2.03
C GLN A 97 -27.01 -4.37 -2.00
N LEU A 98 -26.06 -4.56 -2.92
CA LEU A 98 -24.86 -3.73 -2.99
C LEU A 98 -25.18 -2.31 -3.43
N SER A 99 -24.64 -1.33 -2.71
CA SER A 99 -24.68 0.09 -3.09
C SER A 99 -23.66 0.43 -4.19
N ALA A 100 -22.54 -0.32 -4.22
CA ALA A 100 -21.49 -0.16 -5.24
C ALA A 100 -20.61 -1.42 -5.34
N VAL A 101 -19.96 -1.57 -6.50
CA VAL A 101 -18.86 -2.51 -6.70
C VAL A 101 -17.58 -1.70 -6.92
N ALA A 102 -16.60 -1.90 -6.06
CA ALA A 102 -15.29 -1.26 -6.13
C ALA A 102 -14.21 -2.26 -6.55
N ALA A 103 -13.30 -1.83 -7.40
CA ALA A 103 -12.12 -2.64 -7.74
C ALA A 103 -10.87 -1.79 -7.81
N ALA A 104 -9.74 -2.37 -7.42
CA ALA A 104 -8.45 -1.76 -7.67
C ALA A 104 -8.20 -1.66 -9.19
N ALA A 105 -8.18 -0.43 -9.69
CA ALA A 105 -7.92 -0.14 -11.10
C ALA A 105 -6.45 0.25 -11.37
N GLY A 106 -5.61 0.13 -10.37
CA GLY A 106 -4.18 0.42 -10.35
C GLY A 106 -3.77 1.36 -9.21
N PRO A 107 -2.47 1.66 -9.07
CA PRO A 107 -1.36 1.06 -9.83
C PRO A 107 -1.13 -0.41 -9.45
N GLY A 108 -0.52 -1.18 -10.38
CA GLY A 108 -0.21 -2.58 -10.14
C GLY A 108 0.21 -3.33 -11.40
N LEU A 109 0.35 -4.64 -11.29
CA LEU A 109 0.63 -5.52 -12.41
C LEU A 109 -0.57 -5.52 -13.34
N ILE A 110 -0.39 -4.99 -14.55
CA ILE A 110 -1.51 -4.68 -15.47
C ILE A 110 -2.41 -5.88 -15.73
N GLY A 111 -1.87 -7.09 -15.86
CA GLY A 111 -2.64 -8.31 -16.08
C GLY A 111 -3.59 -8.61 -14.93
N GLY A 112 -3.12 -8.54 -13.68
CA GLY A 112 -3.94 -8.72 -12.50
C GLY A 112 -5.01 -7.62 -12.38
N VAL A 113 -4.61 -6.35 -12.56
CA VAL A 113 -5.56 -5.21 -12.54
C VAL A 113 -6.70 -5.41 -13.56
N ILE A 114 -6.40 -5.89 -14.77
CA ILE A 114 -7.42 -6.19 -15.78
C ILE A 114 -8.40 -7.23 -15.27
N VAL A 115 -7.93 -8.32 -14.65
CA VAL A 115 -8.78 -9.41 -14.15
C VAL A 115 -9.79 -8.88 -13.14
N GLY A 116 -9.35 -8.21 -12.08
CA GLY A 116 -10.24 -7.70 -11.03
C GLY A 116 -11.19 -6.63 -11.52
N LEU A 117 -10.69 -5.65 -12.27
CA LEU A 117 -11.51 -4.55 -12.78
C LEU A 117 -12.58 -5.05 -13.77
N THR A 118 -12.24 -6.00 -14.65
CA THR A 118 -13.21 -6.57 -15.60
C THR A 118 -14.30 -7.36 -14.88
N THR A 119 -13.92 -8.14 -13.86
CA THR A 119 -14.89 -8.86 -13.01
C THR A 119 -15.84 -7.88 -12.29
N ALA A 120 -15.30 -6.81 -11.72
CA ALA A 120 -16.12 -5.78 -11.08
C ALA A 120 -17.09 -5.10 -12.06
N LYS A 121 -16.64 -4.77 -13.28
CA LYS A 121 -17.49 -4.22 -14.33
C LYS A 121 -18.62 -5.17 -14.72
N ALA A 122 -18.32 -6.47 -14.87
CA ALA A 122 -19.32 -7.47 -15.21
C ALA A 122 -20.40 -7.54 -14.10
N ILE A 123 -20.01 -7.59 -12.84
CA ILE A 123 -20.94 -7.60 -11.70
C ILE A 123 -21.78 -6.31 -11.68
N ALA A 124 -21.13 -5.15 -11.78
CA ALA A 124 -21.80 -3.86 -11.76
C ALA A 124 -22.82 -3.71 -12.90
N MET A 125 -22.48 -4.19 -14.11
CA MET A 125 -23.34 -4.14 -15.28
C MET A 125 -24.57 -5.06 -15.14
N VAL A 126 -24.36 -6.30 -14.64
CA VAL A 126 -25.46 -7.28 -14.49
C VAL A 126 -26.48 -6.85 -13.44
N HIS A 127 -26.01 -6.18 -12.37
CA HIS A 127 -26.86 -5.80 -11.25
C HIS A 127 -27.25 -4.32 -11.24
N ASP A 128 -26.95 -3.58 -12.31
CA ASP A 128 -27.20 -2.13 -12.43
C ASP A 128 -26.67 -1.35 -11.22
N THR A 129 -25.49 -1.73 -10.75
CA THR A 129 -24.86 -1.20 -9.54
C THR A 129 -23.71 -0.26 -9.92
N PRO A 130 -23.51 0.89 -9.23
CA PRO A 130 -22.40 1.79 -9.48
C PRO A 130 -21.04 1.10 -9.42
N LEU A 131 -20.18 1.41 -10.39
CA LEU A 131 -18.76 1.00 -10.40
C LEU A 131 -17.89 2.09 -9.77
N ILE A 132 -16.89 1.67 -8.98
CA ILE A 132 -15.87 2.56 -8.44
C ILE A 132 -14.49 1.99 -8.73
N ALA A 133 -13.74 2.68 -9.60
CA ALA A 133 -12.35 2.37 -9.92
C ALA A 133 -11.44 3.00 -8.85
N VAL A 134 -10.92 2.18 -7.94
CA VAL A 134 -10.14 2.62 -6.79
C VAL A 134 -8.66 2.66 -7.14
N ASN A 135 -7.96 3.72 -6.74
CA ASN A 135 -6.51 3.71 -6.70
C ASN A 135 -6.05 2.87 -5.49
N HIS A 136 -5.27 1.83 -5.75
CA HIS A 136 -4.76 0.90 -4.74
C HIS A 136 -4.05 1.60 -3.56
N LEU A 137 -3.28 2.67 -3.84
CA LEU A 137 -2.60 3.44 -2.78
C LEU A 137 -3.59 4.29 -1.97
N GLU A 138 -4.69 4.76 -2.57
CA GLU A 138 -5.79 5.41 -1.87
C GLU A 138 -6.45 4.45 -0.89
N ALA A 139 -6.63 3.18 -1.27
CA ALA A 139 -7.20 2.18 -0.39
C ALA A 139 -6.35 1.98 0.88
N HIS A 140 -5.03 1.84 0.72
CA HIS A 140 -4.13 1.83 1.88
C HIS A 140 -4.20 3.13 2.69
N ALA A 141 -4.29 4.28 2.04
CA ALA A 141 -4.34 5.57 2.71
C ALA A 141 -5.60 5.72 3.57
N LEU A 142 -6.75 5.21 3.13
CA LEU A 142 -8.04 5.35 3.80
C LEU A 142 -8.33 4.25 4.84
N THR A 143 -7.57 3.15 4.87
CA THR A 143 -7.75 2.03 5.81
C THR A 143 -7.84 2.47 7.28
N PRO A 144 -7.05 3.43 7.83
CA PRO A 144 -7.18 3.85 9.23
C PRO A 144 -8.53 4.51 9.53
N ARG A 145 -9.23 5.02 8.54
CA ARG A 145 -10.58 5.56 8.72
C ARG A 145 -11.62 4.45 8.97
N LEU A 146 -11.41 3.27 8.37
CA LEU A 146 -12.21 2.09 8.66
C LEU A 146 -11.96 1.56 10.08
N THR A 147 -10.71 1.57 10.53
CA THR A 147 -10.32 0.90 11.79
C THR A 147 -10.45 1.77 13.04
N CYS A 148 -10.33 3.08 12.91
CA CYS A 148 -10.37 4.01 14.06
C CYS A 148 -11.03 5.36 13.75
N ALA A 149 -11.83 5.45 12.68
CA ALA A 149 -12.54 6.67 12.26
C ALA A 149 -11.64 7.93 12.22
N LEU A 150 -10.38 7.78 11.80
CA LEU A 150 -9.38 8.84 11.80
C LEU A 150 -9.84 10.03 10.95
N ALA A 151 -9.87 11.23 11.55
CA ALA A 151 -10.20 12.46 10.84
C ALA A 151 -9.01 12.97 10.01
N PHE A 152 -9.32 13.66 8.89
CA PHE A 152 -8.32 14.39 8.10
C PHE A 152 -7.87 15.68 8.79
N PRO A 153 -6.71 16.26 8.45
CA PRO A 153 -5.64 15.65 7.67
C PRO A 153 -4.67 14.82 8.54
N TYR A 154 -4.02 13.83 7.96
CA TYR A 154 -2.99 13.02 8.61
C TYR A 154 -1.83 12.70 7.67
N CYS A 155 -0.66 12.40 8.26
CA CYS A 155 0.54 12.03 7.52
C CYS A 155 0.59 10.51 7.36
N LEU A 156 0.70 10.03 6.12
CA LEU A 156 0.82 8.63 5.80
C LEU A 156 2.26 8.28 5.39
N PHE A 157 2.85 7.29 6.04
CA PHE A 157 3.99 6.54 5.55
C PHE A 157 3.51 5.24 4.92
N LEU A 158 3.54 5.18 3.59
CA LEU A 158 3.19 4.00 2.83
C LEU A 158 4.47 3.28 2.40
N ALA A 159 4.68 2.05 2.90
CA ALA A 159 5.84 1.23 2.60
C ALA A 159 5.43 -0.22 2.28
N SER A 160 5.54 -0.60 1.02
CA SER A 160 5.18 -1.92 0.50
C SER A 160 6.27 -2.50 -0.40
N GLY A 161 6.00 -3.62 -1.05
CA GLY A 161 6.88 -4.21 -2.07
C GLY A 161 7.14 -3.28 -3.24
N GLY A 162 6.11 -2.55 -3.70
CA GLY A 162 6.19 -1.67 -4.87
C GLY A 162 6.34 -0.18 -4.57
N HIS A 163 6.03 0.28 -3.35
CA HIS A 163 5.92 1.70 -3.04
C HIS A 163 6.60 2.07 -1.72
N THR A 164 7.25 3.24 -1.70
CA THR A 164 7.71 3.88 -0.45
C THR A 164 7.47 5.37 -0.60
N GLN A 165 6.49 5.89 0.14
CA GLN A 165 6.04 7.28 0.03
C GLN A 165 5.67 7.87 1.39
N ILE A 166 5.86 9.18 1.53
CA ILE A 166 5.27 10.00 2.59
C ILE A 166 4.23 10.90 1.92
N VAL A 167 2.99 10.81 2.39
CA VAL A 167 1.84 11.48 1.78
C VAL A 167 1.04 12.23 2.83
N ALA A 168 0.67 13.46 2.55
CA ALA A 168 -0.38 14.15 3.30
C ALA A 168 -1.74 13.72 2.74
N VAL A 169 -2.54 13.09 3.59
CA VAL A 169 -3.91 12.68 3.29
C VAL A 169 -4.83 13.79 3.81
N VAL A 170 -5.33 14.60 2.89
CA VAL A 170 -6.10 15.82 3.22
C VAL A 170 -7.60 15.55 3.15
N GLY A 171 -7.99 14.62 2.31
CA GLY A 171 -9.36 14.19 2.10
C GLY A 171 -9.42 13.00 1.15
N VAL A 172 -10.59 12.43 0.94
CA VAL A 172 -10.81 11.42 -0.10
C VAL A 172 -10.53 12.04 -1.46
N GLY A 173 -9.67 11.41 -2.27
CA GLY A 173 -9.22 11.96 -3.54
C GLY A 173 -8.26 13.15 -3.42
N GLN A 174 -7.84 13.55 -2.22
CA GLN A 174 -7.01 14.73 -1.97
C GLN A 174 -5.72 14.34 -1.26
N TYR A 175 -4.65 14.14 -2.02
CA TYR A 175 -3.37 13.66 -1.57
C TYR A 175 -2.26 14.59 -2.02
N VAL A 176 -1.25 14.79 -1.13
CA VAL A 176 -0.04 15.56 -1.48
C VAL A 176 1.17 14.71 -1.12
N ARG A 177 1.96 14.35 -2.11
CA ARG A 177 3.19 13.59 -1.91
C ARG A 177 4.27 14.50 -1.34
N LEU A 178 4.75 14.21 -0.13
CA LEU A 178 5.82 14.92 0.56
C LEU A 178 7.19 14.30 0.26
N GLY A 179 7.23 12.99 0.04
CA GLY A 179 8.43 12.25 -0.31
C GLY A 179 8.12 10.91 -0.97
N THR A 180 9.07 10.37 -1.72
CA THR A 180 8.95 9.07 -2.38
C THR A 180 10.33 8.45 -2.56
N THR A 181 10.39 7.12 -2.76
CA THR A 181 11.65 6.54 -3.20
C THR A 181 12.01 6.97 -4.63
N VAL A 182 13.29 7.24 -4.87
CA VAL A 182 13.83 7.58 -6.19
C VAL A 182 14.31 6.35 -6.97
N ASP A 183 14.41 5.20 -6.29
CA ASP A 183 14.90 3.94 -6.85
C ASP A 183 14.09 2.73 -6.30
N ASP A 184 14.70 1.81 -5.55
CA ASP A 184 14.02 0.63 -5.02
C ASP A 184 12.99 1.02 -3.95
N ALA A 185 11.82 0.36 -3.95
CA ALA A 185 10.89 0.43 -2.82
C ALA A 185 11.49 -0.33 -1.61
N MET A 186 10.99 -0.02 -0.40
CA MET A 186 11.56 -0.58 0.82
C MET A 186 11.36 -2.09 0.91
N GLY A 187 10.16 -2.61 0.64
CA GLY A 187 9.92 -4.05 0.62
C GLY A 187 10.74 -4.75 -0.46
N GLU A 188 10.83 -4.17 -1.66
CA GLU A 188 11.69 -4.66 -2.74
C GLU A 188 13.17 -4.72 -2.32
N ALA A 189 13.66 -3.75 -1.54
CA ALA A 189 15.02 -3.77 -1.03
C ALA A 189 15.24 -4.94 -0.05
N PHE A 190 14.31 -5.18 0.87
CA PHE A 190 14.34 -6.35 1.77
C PHE A 190 14.34 -7.67 1.00
N ASP A 191 13.47 -7.83 0.00
CA ASP A 191 13.41 -9.04 -0.83
C ASP A 191 14.70 -9.27 -1.62
N LYS A 192 15.30 -8.22 -2.17
CA LYS A 192 16.58 -8.29 -2.88
C LYS A 192 17.73 -8.66 -1.96
N ILE A 193 17.75 -8.17 -0.72
CA ILE A 193 18.74 -8.56 0.29
C ILE A 193 18.56 -10.02 0.68
N ALA A 194 17.35 -10.46 0.97
CA ALA A 194 17.06 -11.86 1.28
C ALA A 194 17.53 -12.79 0.17
N LYS A 195 17.15 -12.50 -1.08
CA LYS A 195 17.57 -13.29 -2.24
C LYS A 195 19.09 -13.34 -2.39
N MET A 196 19.79 -12.23 -2.16
CA MET A 196 21.26 -12.14 -2.23
C MET A 196 21.94 -13.00 -1.17
N LEU A 197 21.35 -13.09 0.01
CA LEU A 197 21.87 -13.88 1.15
C LEU A 197 21.28 -15.30 1.20
N SER A 198 20.61 -15.74 0.13
CA SER A 198 19.97 -17.06 0.02
C SER A 198 18.93 -17.34 1.12
N LEU A 199 18.29 -16.28 1.63
CA LEU A 199 17.15 -16.40 2.55
C LEU A 199 15.85 -16.67 1.76
N PRO A 200 14.85 -17.34 2.39
CA PRO A 200 13.58 -17.62 1.73
C PRO A 200 12.80 -16.37 1.32
N TYR A 201 11.79 -16.56 0.46
CA TYR A 201 10.77 -15.56 0.12
C TYR A 201 9.48 -15.81 0.94
N PRO A 202 8.80 -14.75 1.42
CA PRO A 202 9.08 -13.31 1.25
C PRO A 202 10.25 -12.82 2.12
N GLY A 203 11.09 -11.95 1.55
CA GLY A 203 12.36 -11.58 2.14
C GLY A 203 12.27 -10.69 3.38
N GLY A 204 11.25 -9.84 3.48
CA GLY A 204 11.09 -8.92 4.60
C GLY A 204 11.13 -9.62 5.97
N PRO A 205 10.25 -10.60 6.26
CA PRO A 205 10.25 -11.37 7.50
C PRO A 205 11.55 -12.16 7.74
N GLU A 206 12.16 -12.68 6.67
CA GLU A 206 13.39 -13.47 6.78
C GLU A 206 14.62 -12.62 7.17
N VAL A 207 14.73 -11.43 6.58
CA VAL A 207 15.76 -10.45 6.95
C VAL A 207 15.56 -9.99 8.39
N GLU A 208 14.30 -9.69 8.80
CA GLU A 208 13.99 -9.32 10.18
C GLU A 208 14.42 -10.42 11.16
N ARG A 209 14.04 -11.67 10.89
CA ARG A 209 14.39 -12.83 11.73
C ARG A 209 15.90 -13.05 11.83
N ALA A 210 16.62 -12.98 10.69
CA ALA A 210 18.06 -13.13 10.66
C ALA A 210 18.76 -12.00 11.44
N ALA A 211 18.23 -10.77 11.36
CA ALA A 211 18.77 -9.61 12.05
C ALA A 211 18.67 -9.70 13.59
N GLU A 212 17.73 -10.49 14.15
CA GLU A 212 17.54 -10.62 15.59
C GLU A 212 18.81 -11.12 16.34
N SER A 213 19.61 -12.00 15.69
CA SER A 213 20.84 -12.55 16.26
C SER A 213 22.11 -11.85 15.76
N GLY A 214 21.96 -10.83 14.90
CA GLY A 214 23.08 -10.14 14.27
C GLY A 214 23.55 -8.90 15.04
N ASN A 215 24.79 -8.50 14.76
CA ASN A 215 25.37 -7.25 15.26
C ASN A 215 25.10 -6.09 14.28
N PRO A 216 24.23 -5.12 14.63
CA PRO A 216 23.88 -4.01 13.73
C PRO A 216 25.01 -3.01 13.51
N LYS A 217 26.14 -3.14 14.23
CA LYS A 217 27.31 -2.26 14.16
C LYS A 217 28.51 -2.89 13.44
N ARG A 218 28.40 -4.16 13.02
CA ARG A 218 29.53 -4.83 12.36
C ARG A 218 29.90 -4.19 11.02
N PHE A 219 28.87 -3.77 10.24
CA PHE A 219 29.10 -3.13 8.94
C PHE A 219 28.59 -1.70 8.95
N ALA A 220 29.49 -0.75 8.65
CA ALA A 220 29.18 0.67 8.55
C ALA A 220 28.52 1.00 7.19
N PHE A 221 27.33 0.47 6.94
CA PHE A 221 26.60 0.75 5.70
C PHE A 221 26.19 2.22 5.58
N PRO A 222 26.07 2.77 4.37
CA PRO A 222 25.61 4.12 4.15
C PRO A 222 24.17 4.30 4.66
N ARG A 223 23.82 5.52 5.09
CA ARG A 223 22.46 5.97 5.40
C ARG A 223 21.99 6.86 4.26
N PRO A 224 21.34 6.30 3.24
CA PRO A 224 20.98 7.08 2.07
C PRO A 224 20.02 8.22 2.43
N MET A 225 20.21 9.36 1.78
CA MET A 225 19.41 10.58 1.92
C MET A 225 19.45 11.25 3.32
N LEU A 226 20.22 10.73 4.29
CA LEU A 226 20.31 11.31 5.63
C LEU A 226 20.71 12.79 5.57
N GLY A 227 19.99 13.64 6.30
CA GLY A 227 20.24 15.08 6.42
C GLY A 227 19.80 15.91 5.21
N ARG A 228 19.20 15.33 4.15
CA ARG A 228 18.67 16.11 3.02
C ARG A 228 17.41 16.88 3.40
N PRO A 229 17.16 18.06 2.79
CA PRO A 229 15.99 18.87 3.09
C PRO A 229 14.67 18.27 2.54
N ASP A 230 14.73 17.44 1.50
CA ASP A 230 13.59 16.71 0.94
C ASP A 230 13.32 15.41 1.73
N ALA A 231 12.12 14.87 1.64
CA ALA A 231 11.70 13.65 2.34
C ALA A 231 11.79 12.39 1.45
N ASN A 232 12.61 12.40 0.39
CA ASN A 232 12.75 11.26 -0.51
C ASN A 232 13.63 10.17 0.07
N PHE A 233 13.41 8.93 -0.40
CA PHE A 233 14.17 7.73 -0.05
C PHE A 233 15.06 7.28 -1.22
N SER A 234 16.12 6.55 -0.90
CA SER A 234 16.92 5.79 -1.85
C SER A 234 17.48 4.55 -1.15
N LEU A 235 17.37 3.38 -1.76
CA LEU A 235 17.79 2.11 -1.15
C LEU A 235 18.70 1.28 -2.05
N SER A 236 18.80 1.61 -3.34
CA SER A 236 19.63 0.86 -4.29
C SER A 236 21.13 0.93 -3.97
N GLY A 237 21.61 2.08 -3.49
CA GLY A 237 22.99 2.26 -3.04
C GLY A 237 23.32 1.40 -1.80
N LEU A 238 22.38 1.32 -0.85
CA LEU A 238 22.51 0.48 0.34
C LEU A 238 22.59 -1.01 -0.04
N LYS A 239 21.71 -1.48 -0.93
CA LYS A 239 21.75 -2.84 -1.48
C LYS A 239 23.11 -3.16 -2.11
N THR A 240 23.68 -2.22 -2.87
CA THR A 240 24.99 -2.39 -3.48
C THR A 240 26.11 -2.51 -2.44
N ALA A 241 26.03 -1.73 -1.35
CA ALA A 241 26.99 -1.81 -0.24
C ALA A 241 26.95 -3.20 0.44
N VAL A 242 25.72 -3.70 0.74
CA VAL A 242 25.57 -5.06 1.31
C VAL A 242 26.13 -6.12 0.39
N ARG A 243 25.84 -6.06 -0.92
CA ARG A 243 26.38 -7.00 -1.91
C ARG A 243 27.92 -7.01 -1.90
N ASN A 244 28.54 -5.85 -1.88
CA ASN A 244 29.98 -5.74 -1.92
C ASN A 244 30.63 -6.35 -0.68
N GLU A 245 30.06 -6.14 0.51
CA GLU A 245 30.59 -6.76 1.73
C GLU A 245 30.35 -8.28 1.74
N ALA A 246 29.16 -8.75 1.38
CA ALA A 246 28.87 -10.18 1.29
C ALA A 246 29.83 -10.89 0.31
N SER A 247 30.13 -10.28 -0.85
CA SER A 247 31.04 -10.85 -1.84
C SER A 247 32.49 -10.98 -1.38
N ARG A 248 32.94 -10.18 -0.40
CA ARG A 248 34.29 -10.26 0.17
C ARG A 248 34.44 -11.37 1.17
N MET A 249 33.36 -11.93 1.69
CA MET A 249 33.34 -12.91 2.78
C MET A 249 32.89 -14.30 2.33
N ILE A 250 32.79 -14.55 1.02
CA ILE A 250 32.36 -15.87 0.50
C ILE A 250 33.45 -16.94 0.79
N PRO A 251 33.06 -18.10 1.37
CA PRO A 251 31.69 -18.50 1.76
C PRO A 251 31.18 -17.77 3.02
N LEU A 252 29.89 -17.39 3.03
CA LEU A 252 29.30 -16.73 4.18
C LEU A 252 28.96 -17.74 5.28
N GLU A 253 29.37 -17.43 6.50
CA GLU A 253 28.94 -18.16 7.69
C GLU A 253 27.55 -17.66 8.16
N PRO A 254 26.76 -18.47 8.90
CA PRO A 254 25.45 -18.06 9.40
C PRO A 254 25.47 -16.73 10.18
N GLN A 255 26.54 -16.47 10.96
CA GLN A 255 26.70 -15.23 11.70
C GLN A 255 26.95 -14.03 10.77
N ASP A 256 27.63 -14.22 9.64
CA ASP A 256 27.84 -13.16 8.65
C ASP A 256 26.51 -12.72 8.05
N ILE A 257 25.63 -13.68 7.74
CA ILE A 257 24.29 -13.41 7.23
C ILE A 257 23.47 -12.60 8.25
N SER A 258 23.49 -13.01 9.52
CA SER A 258 22.80 -12.32 10.60
C SER A 258 23.29 -10.89 10.78
N ASP A 259 24.59 -10.67 10.77
CA ASP A 259 25.21 -9.36 10.95
C ASP A 259 24.98 -8.43 9.74
N LEU A 260 25.00 -9.00 8.51
CA LEU A 260 24.63 -8.26 7.29
C LEU A 260 23.18 -7.80 7.35
N CYS A 261 22.25 -8.69 7.73
CA CYS A 261 20.83 -8.35 7.90
C CYS A 261 20.62 -7.30 8.99
N ALA A 262 21.27 -7.44 10.14
CA ALA A 262 21.15 -6.50 11.26
C ALA A 262 21.70 -5.11 10.89
N SER A 263 22.88 -5.06 10.25
CA SER A 263 23.50 -3.79 9.83
C SER A 263 22.70 -3.11 8.69
N PHE A 264 22.15 -3.90 7.75
CA PHE A 264 21.24 -3.40 6.71
C PHE A 264 19.97 -2.82 7.34
N GLN A 265 19.31 -3.58 8.23
CA GLN A 265 18.10 -3.11 8.89
C GLN A 265 18.34 -1.84 9.70
N ALA A 266 19.46 -1.75 10.43
CA ALA A 266 19.82 -0.53 11.17
C ALA A 266 19.96 0.68 10.23
N ALA A 267 20.59 0.53 9.06
CA ALA A 267 20.70 1.61 8.08
C ALA A 267 19.34 2.06 7.51
N VAL A 268 18.43 1.10 7.26
CA VAL A 268 17.05 1.40 6.84
C VAL A 268 16.30 2.15 7.92
N LEU A 269 16.39 1.73 9.19
CA LEU A 269 15.70 2.36 10.32
C LEU A 269 16.13 3.81 10.50
N GLU A 270 17.44 4.08 10.52
CA GLU A 270 17.98 5.44 10.69
C GLU A 270 17.58 6.35 9.52
N SER A 271 17.67 5.86 8.28
CA SER A 271 17.23 6.60 7.09
C SER A 271 15.73 6.88 7.13
N THR A 272 14.92 5.90 7.55
CA THR A 272 13.46 6.05 7.66
C THR A 272 13.08 7.08 8.72
N ALA A 273 13.71 7.03 9.89
CA ALA A 273 13.45 7.99 10.96
C ALA A 273 13.77 9.42 10.55
N ASP A 274 14.88 9.62 9.86
CA ASP A 274 15.29 10.94 9.35
C ASP A 274 14.31 11.45 8.27
N ARG A 275 14.00 10.62 7.25
CA ARG A 275 13.09 11.02 6.17
C ARG A 275 11.68 11.32 6.66
N LEU A 276 11.18 10.53 7.60
CA LEU A 276 9.88 10.78 8.22
C LEU A 276 9.86 12.05 9.06
N SER A 277 10.94 12.34 9.79
CA SER A 277 11.06 13.60 10.54
C SER A 277 10.99 14.81 9.61
N VAL A 278 11.66 14.74 8.43
CA VAL A 278 11.55 15.76 7.39
C VAL A 278 10.14 15.82 6.81
N GLY A 279 9.53 14.66 6.52
CA GLY A 279 8.17 14.59 5.97
C GLY A 279 7.12 15.19 6.90
N LEU A 280 7.21 14.89 8.22
CA LEU A 280 6.32 15.48 9.23
C LEU A 280 6.51 16.98 9.37
N ARG A 281 7.73 17.49 9.27
CA ARG A 281 8.00 18.94 9.25
C ARG A 281 7.36 19.59 8.03
N LEU A 282 7.55 19.04 6.82
CA LEU A 282 6.93 19.55 5.58
C LEU A 282 5.39 19.48 5.64
N PHE A 283 4.85 18.42 6.27
CA PHE A 283 3.42 18.32 6.54
C PHE A 283 2.95 19.48 7.42
N HIS A 284 3.63 19.66 8.56
CA HIS A 284 3.28 20.71 9.53
C HIS A 284 3.32 22.12 8.92
N GLU A 285 4.35 22.41 8.14
CA GLU A 285 4.51 23.72 7.44
C GLU A 285 3.34 24.01 6.51
N LYS A 286 2.74 22.98 5.88
CA LYS A 286 1.70 23.16 4.86
C LYS A 286 0.27 23.01 5.39
N PHE A 287 0.06 22.13 6.37
CA PHE A 287 -1.27 21.71 6.84
C PHE A 287 -1.48 21.88 8.34
N GLY A 288 -0.48 22.37 9.08
CA GLY A 288 -0.47 22.34 10.54
C GLY A 288 -0.15 20.96 11.10
N PRO A 289 -0.33 20.73 12.41
CA PRO A 289 0.01 19.45 13.04
C PRO A 289 -0.87 18.33 12.48
N PRO A 290 -0.26 17.17 12.11
CA PRO A 290 -1.06 16.03 11.62
C PRO A 290 -1.90 15.43 12.77
N ARG A 291 -3.09 14.94 12.46
CA ARG A 291 -3.94 14.20 13.42
C ARG A 291 -3.26 12.92 13.90
N ALA A 292 -2.49 12.30 13.03
CA ALA A 292 -1.69 11.12 13.32
C ALA A 292 -0.56 10.96 12.29
N LEU A 293 0.46 10.19 12.64
CA LEU A 293 1.33 9.50 11.71
C LEU A 293 0.73 8.11 11.46
N VAL A 294 0.35 7.82 10.24
CA VAL A 294 -0.17 6.50 9.84
C VAL A 294 0.94 5.73 9.13
N ALA A 295 1.09 4.44 9.43
CA ALA A 295 1.94 3.56 8.63
C ALA A 295 1.08 2.45 8.01
N ALA A 296 1.23 2.25 6.70
CA ALA A 296 0.51 1.24 5.92
C ALA A 296 1.44 0.53 4.93
N GLY A 297 0.98 -0.59 4.40
CA GLY A 297 1.76 -1.49 3.55
C GLY A 297 2.50 -2.57 4.34
N GLY A 298 2.88 -3.67 3.66
CA GLY A 298 3.45 -4.86 4.30
C GLY A 298 4.71 -4.60 5.14
N VAL A 299 5.51 -3.58 4.80
CA VAL A 299 6.72 -3.22 5.57
C VAL A 299 6.39 -2.73 6.99
N ALA A 300 5.19 -2.16 7.21
CA ALA A 300 4.73 -1.78 8.54
C ALA A 300 4.50 -2.98 9.50
N ALA A 301 4.56 -4.21 9.00
CA ALA A 301 4.55 -5.41 9.82
C ALA A 301 5.88 -5.66 10.56
N ASN A 302 7.03 -5.16 10.05
CA ASN A 302 8.34 -5.30 10.66
C ASN A 302 8.40 -4.59 12.02
N ARG A 303 8.78 -5.33 13.09
CA ARG A 303 8.78 -4.85 14.48
C ARG A 303 9.81 -3.75 14.72
N ALA A 304 10.99 -3.87 14.12
CA ALA A 304 12.05 -2.87 14.26
C ALA A 304 11.65 -1.54 13.59
N ILE A 305 11.02 -1.62 12.42
CA ILE A 305 10.46 -0.44 11.73
C ILE A 305 9.37 0.19 12.60
N ARG A 306 8.44 -0.59 13.17
CA ARG A 306 7.43 -0.06 14.09
C ARG A 306 8.04 0.69 15.28
N GLY A 307 9.10 0.15 15.88
CA GLY A 307 9.82 0.84 16.95
C GLY A 307 10.37 2.20 16.52
N ALA A 308 11.04 2.26 15.38
CA ALA A 308 11.53 3.52 14.83
C ALA A 308 10.40 4.53 14.52
N LEU A 309 9.27 4.05 14.02
CA LEU A 309 8.09 4.89 13.77
C LEU A 309 7.48 5.44 15.06
N GLN A 310 7.45 4.64 16.15
CA GLN A 310 7.01 5.08 17.48
C GLN A 310 7.89 6.21 18.02
N ASP A 311 9.21 6.06 17.89
CA ASP A 311 10.17 7.09 18.32
C ASP A 311 10.00 8.39 17.53
N VAL A 312 9.80 8.30 16.22
CA VAL A 312 9.54 9.46 15.36
C VAL A 312 8.23 10.15 15.74
N ALA A 313 7.15 9.38 15.93
CA ALA A 313 5.85 9.92 16.32
C ALA A 313 5.92 10.61 17.70
N ALA A 314 6.59 9.99 18.66
CA ALA A 314 6.79 10.57 19.99
C ALA A 314 7.57 11.90 19.94
N LYS A 315 8.68 11.95 19.19
CA LYS A 315 9.45 13.18 18.97
C LYS A 315 8.65 14.30 18.30
N ALA A 316 7.77 13.91 17.37
CA ALA A 316 6.88 14.84 16.66
C ALA A 316 5.59 15.16 17.44
N GLN A 317 5.43 14.64 18.65
CA GLN A 317 4.24 14.80 19.51
C GLN A 317 2.93 14.44 18.79
N THR A 318 2.98 13.38 17.98
CA THR A 318 1.81 12.85 17.24
C THR A 318 1.56 11.39 17.57
N THR A 319 0.35 10.90 17.34
CA THR A 319 0.01 9.49 17.56
C THR A 319 0.41 8.66 16.36
N LEU A 320 1.07 7.52 16.60
CA LEU A 320 1.26 6.51 15.55
C LEU A 320 0.04 5.61 15.45
N ILE A 321 -0.51 5.48 14.24
CA ILE A 321 -1.59 4.54 13.92
C ILE A 321 -1.07 3.55 12.88
N ILE A 322 -1.17 2.27 13.21
CA ILE A 322 -0.88 1.17 12.28
C ILE A 322 -2.13 0.29 12.25
N PRO A 323 -2.78 0.10 11.10
CA PRO A 323 -3.91 -0.82 10.98
C PRO A 323 -3.54 -2.25 11.43
N PRO A 324 -4.52 -3.08 11.78
CA PRO A 324 -4.27 -4.49 12.05
C PRO A 324 -3.47 -5.15 10.92
N PRO A 325 -2.57 -6.10 11.21
CA PRO A 325 -1.70 -6.72 10.21
C PRO A 325 -2.43 -7.23 8.96
N ALA A 326 -3.60 -7.83 9.12
CA ALA A 326 -4.43 -8.32 8.02
C ALA A 326 -4.98 -7.21 7.09
N LEU A 327 -4.90 -5.94 7.50
CA LEU A 327 -5.32 -4.78 6.71
C LEU A 327 -4.13 -3.90 6.28
N CYS A 328 -2.91 -4.27 6.68
CA CYS A 328 -1.68 -3.60 6.21
C CYS A 328 -1.23 -4.14 4.85
N THR A 329 -1.47 -5.42 4.56
CA THR A 329 -1.21 -6.06 3.26
C THR A 329 -2.40 -5.90 2.33
N ASP A 330 -2.23 -6.27 1.06
CA ASP A 330 -3.27 -6.17 0.04
C ASP A 330 -4.48 -7.04 0.41
N ASN A 331 -5.68 -6.46 0.37
CA ASN A 331 -6.92 -7.12 0.78
C ASN A 331 -8.15 -6.44 0.17
N GLY A 332 -9.28 -7.18 0.14
CA GLY A 332 -10.53 -6.67 -0.44
C GLY A 332 -11.18 -5.56 0.39
N ALA A 333 -11.02 -5.60 1.73
CA ALA A 333 -11.70 -4.66 2.62
C ALA A 333 -11.20 -3.22 2.46
N MET A 334 -9.90 -3.01 2.18
CA MET A 334 -9.37 -1.68 1.90
C MET A 334 -9.96 -1.09 0.61
N ILE A 335 -10.18 -1.91 -0.41
CA ILE A 335 -10.79 -1.50 -1.68
C ILE A 335 -12.27 -1.19 -1.50
N ALA A 336 -13.00 -2.08 -0.81
CA ALA A 336 -14.41 -1.85 -0.47
C ALA A 336 -14.59 -0.55 0.33
N TRP A 337 -13.73 -0.32 1.32
CA TRP A 337 -13.77 0.88 2.15
C TRP A 337 -13.48 2.15 1.36
N ALA A 338 -12.42 2.16 0.55
CA ALA A 338 -12.12 3.31 -0.31
C ALA A 338 -13.28 3.58 -1.29
N GLY A 339 -13.90 2.53 -1.83
CA GLY A 339 -15.12 2.62 -2.61
C GLY A 339 -16.27 3.27 -1.84
N ALA A 340 -16.50 2.84 -0.60
CA ALA A 340 -17.56 3.39 0.26
C ALA A 340 -17.34 4.87 0.60
N GLU A 341 -16.10 5.28 0.90
CA GLU A 341 -15.73 6.67 1.14
C GLU A 341 -15.93 7.54 -0.12
N ARG A 342 -15.55 7.03 -1.31
CA ARG A 342 -15.78 7.70 -2.60
C ARG A 342 -17.26 7.80 -2.92
N MET A 343 -18.02 6.71 -2.75
CA MET A 343 -19.46 6.67 -2.98
C MET A 343 -20.21 7.67 -2.10
N ALA A 344 -19.81 7.82 -0.83
CA ALA A 344 -20.40 8.79 0.09
C ALA A 344 -20.23 10.26 -0.37
N LEU A 345 -19.28 10.52 -1.28
CA LEU A 345 -19.06 11.82 -1.92
C LEU A 345 -19.65 11.88 -3.35
N GLY A 346 -20.40 10.87 -3.77
CA GLY A 346 -20.95 10.78 -5.12
C GLY A 346 -19.90 10.50 -6.22
N MET A 347 -18.72 10.02 -5.84
CA MET A 347 -17.63 9.74 -6.79
C MET A 347 -17.78 8.31 -7.31
N THR A 348 -18.34 8.17 -8.50
CA THR A 348 -18.47 6.90 -9.24
C THR A 348 -17.76 6.98 -10.57
N ASP A 349 -17.51 5.84 -11.18
CA ASP A 349 -16.83 5.73 -12.47
C ASP A 349 -17.74 5.07 -13.50
N THR A 350 -17.47 5.34 -14.79
CA THR A 350 -18.17 4.73 -15.91
C THR A 350 -17.55 3.38 -16.30
N MET A 351 -18.23 2.58 -17.10
CA MET A 351 -17.77 1.24 -17.50
C MET A 351 -16.52 1.27 -18.40
N ASP A 352 -16.13 2.43 -18.93
CA ASP A 352 -14.91 2.62 -19.71
C ASP A 352 -13.69 2.97 -18.83
N ALA A 353 -13.82 3.05 -17.49
CA ALA A 353 -12.71 3.27 -16.57
C ALA A 353 -11.53 2.33 -16.90
N PRO A 354 -10.32 2.87 -17.21
CA PRO A 354 -9.22 2.05 -17.69
C PRO A 354 -8.43 1.41 -16.56
N PRO A 355 -7.87 0.19 -16.77
CA PRO A 355 -6.84 -0.35 -15.92
C PRO A 355 -5.55 0.47 -16.07
N ARG A 356 -4.81 0.70 -14.96
CA ARG A 356 -3.62 1.56 -14.94
C ARG A 356 -2.46 0.86 -14.23
N ALA A 357 -1.45 0.43 -14.98
CA ALA A 357 -0.22 -0.09 -14.37
C ALA A 357 0.50 0.96 -13.51
N ARG A 358 0.35 2.24 -13.89
CA ARG A 358 0.89 3.40 -13.17
C ARG A 358 -0.22 4.40 -12.92
N TRP A 359 -0.42 4.73 -11.66
CA TRP A 359 -1.42 5.70 -11.24
C TRP A 359 -0.90 6.43 -10.00
N LEU A 360 -0.45 7.66 -10.17
CA LEU A 360 0.03 8.46 -9.05
C LEU A 360 -1.13 8.78 -8.11
N LEU A 361 -0.90 8.62 -6.80
CA LEU A 361 -1.88 9.01 -5.78
C LEU A 361 -2.05 10.54 -5.74
N ASP A 362 -0.94 11.28 -5.81
CA ASP A 362 -0.94 12.73 -6.04
C ASP A 362 -0.81 13.00 -7.54
N ALA A 363 -1.90 13.39 -8.19
CA ALA A 363 -1.94 13.66 -9.63
C ALA A 363 -1.05 14.85 -10.06
N ASN A 364 -0.69 15.74 -9.13
CA ASN A 364 0.15 16.91 -9.38
C ASN A 364 1.64 16.65 -9.07
N ALA A 365 1.97 15.45 -8.60
CA ALA A 365 3.33 15.12 -8.23
C ALA A 365 4.25 15.03 -9.46
N THR A 366 5.36 15.73 -9.43
CA THR A 366 6.43 15.61 -10.41
C THR A 366 7.41 14.49 -10.00
N ALA A 367 8.09 13.90 -10.98
CA ALA A 367 9.17 12.95 -10.66
C ALA A 367 10.25 13.65 -9.81
N PRO A 368 10.72 13.02 -8.71
CA PRO A 368 11.77 13.60 -7.89
C PRO A 368 13.08 13.68 -8.66
N ALA A 369 13.93 14.67 -8.33
CA ALA A 369 15.28 14.76 -8.88
C ALA A 369 16.06 13.46 -8.58
N GLY A 370 16.68 12.87 -9.60
CA GLY A 370 17.40 11.59 -9.48
C GLY A 370 16.52 10.35 -9.69
N TYR A 371 15.24 10.52 -10.00
CA TYR A 371 14.38 9.39 -10.39
C TYR A 371 14.91 8.75 -11.68
N ALA A 372 15.46 7.56 -11.57
CA ALA A 372 15.96 6.85 -12.73
C ALA A 372 14.80 6.50 -13.66
N LYS A 373 14.85 6.91 -14.95
CA LYS A 373 13.90 6.52 -16.01
C LYS A 373 13.89 5.00 -16.29
N THR A 374 14.72 4.24 -15.56
CA THR A 374 14.99 2.81 -15.76
C THR A 374 13.87 1.86 -15.32
N ARG A 375 12.75 2.35 -14.77
CA ARG A 375 11.55 1.52 -14.54
C ARG A 375 10.63 1.49 -15.78
N ALA A 376 11.19 1.43 -16.97
CA ALA A 376 10.46 1.14 -18.21
C ALA A 376 10.46 -0.38 -18.48
N GLY A 377 9.98 -1.17 -17.50
CA GLY A 377 9.99 -2.61 -17.64
C GLY A 377 9.28 -3.30 -16.47
N PHE A 378 7.98 -3.11 -16.39
CA PHE A 378 7.01 -4.02 -15.79
C PHE A 378 5.74 -3.96 -16.63
#